data_2cebf5035e574e18c08d95472bdb6e28
#
_entry.id   2cebf5035e574e18c08d95472bdb6e28
#
_cell.length_a   1.000
_cell.length_b   1.000
_cell.length_c   1.000
_cell.angle_alpha   90.00
_cell.angle_beta   90.00
_cell.angle_gamma   90.00
#
_symmetry.space_group_name_H-M   'P 1'
#
loop_
_entity.id
_entity.type
_entity.pdbx_description
1 polymer ?
#
loop_
_entity_poly.entity_id
_entity_poly.type
_entity_poly.pdbx_seq_one_letter_code
_entity_poly.pdbx_strand_id
1 'polypeptide(L)'
;MKVQDEVLDLLFDLTYKVTNFVRNNRHCKDGPKIKDVMLFKTIYKAENHQITMSELANILGVSPAAVSQMIAGFEKKGLLQRVHSNTDRRTVYIQIVPEAIDMFQKRMDSHIANVYHYLDYLGTSDCAHLRDILKKTAHYMEENKK
;
A
#
# COMPACT_ATOMS: atom_id res chain seq x y z
N MET A 1 -33.07 -9.04 13.53
CA MET A 1 -31.69 -9.29 12.99
C MET A 1 -30.70 -8.77 14.01
N LYS A 2 -29.64 -9.54 14.31
CA LYS A 2 -28.59 -9.04 15.22
C LYS A 2 -27.73 -8.02 14.48
N VAL A 3 -27.15 -7.04 15.20
CA VAL A 3 -26.24 -6.04 14.60
C VAL A 3 -25.10 -6.69 13.82
N GLN A 4 -24.62 -7.86 14.28
CA GLN A 4 -23.57 -8.61 13.56
C GLN A 4 -24.05 -9.13 12.20
N ASP A 5 -25.30 -9.51 12.05
CA ASP A 5 -25.87 -10.01 10.78
C ASP A 5 -25.94 -8.85 9.77
N GLU A 6 -26.39 -7.66 10.22
CA GLU A 6 -26.39 -6.44 9.38
C GLU A 6 -24.97 -6.05 8.94
N VAL A 7 -24.01 -6.09 9.86
CA VAL A 7 -22.61 -5.78 9.54
C VAL A 7 -22.05 -6.79 8.53
N LEU A 8 -22.39 -8.08 8.66
CA LEU A 8 -21.97 -9.11 7.73
C LEU A 8 -22.51 -8.85 6.32
N ASP A 9 -23.79 -8.55 6.19
CA ASP A 9 -24.41 -8.23 4.90
C ASP A 9 -23.78 -6.98 4.26
N LEU A 10 -23.56 -5.94 5.05
CA LEU A 10 -22.90 -4.71 4.58
C LEU A 10 -21.45 -4.96 4.15
N LEU A 11 -20.72 -5.84 4.83
CA LEU A 11 -19.35 -6.21 4.42
C LEU A 11 -19.33 -6.95 3.08
N PHE A 12 -20.27 -7.88 2.85
CA PHE A 12 -20.40 -8.55 1.55
C PHE A 12 -20.76 -7.55 0.44
N ASP A 13 -21.73 -6.70 0.67
CA ASP A 13 -22.14 -5.67 -0.27
C ASP A 13 -21.01 -4.70 -0.60
N LEU A 14 -20.28 -4.22 0.41
CA LEU A 14 -19.15 -3.33 0.23
C LEU A 14 -18.03 -4.01 -0.54
N THR A 15 -17.70 -5.25 -0.20
CA THR A 15 -16.68 -6.04 -0.91
C THR A 15 -17.03 -6.17 -2.39
N TYR A 16 -18.28 -6.50 -2.69
CA TYR A 16 -18.76 -6.59 -4.06
C TYR A 16 -18.67 -5.26 -4.81
N LYS A 17 -19.12 -4.17 -4.18
CA LYS A 17 -19.07 -2.81 -4.77
C LYS A 17 -17.64 -2.36 -5.02
N VAL A 18 -16.74 -2.55 -4.07
CA VAL A 18 -15.32 -2.20 -4.20
C VAL A 18 -14.66 -3.02 -5.32
N THR A 19 -14.93 -4.33 -5.37
CA THR A 19 -14.39 -5.21 -6.41
C THR A 19 -14.86 -4.77 -7.80
N ASN A 20 -16.14 -4.44 -7.96
CA ASN A 20 -16.70 -3.96 -9.22
C ASN A 20 -16.18 -2.57 -9.58
N PHE A 21 -16.07 -1.65 -8.63
CA PHE A 21 -15.49 -0.34 -8.85
C PHE A 21 -14.05 -0.44 -9.35
N VAL A 22 -13.22 -1.23 -8.71
CA VAL A 22 -11.84 -1.49 -9.14
C VAL A 22 -11.79 -2.14 -10.52
N ARG A 23 -12.70 -3.09 -10.80
CA ARG A 23 -12.78 -3.75 -12.11
C ARG A 23 -13.21 -2.80 -13.23
N ASN A 24 -14.21 -1.97 -12.98
CA ASN A 24 -14.78 -1.05 -13.98
C ASN A 24 -13.88 0.17 -14.24
N ASN A 25 -13.12 0.61 -13.24
CA ASN A 25 -12.12 1.67 -13.39
C ASN A 25 -10.78 1.19 -13.97
N ARG A 26 -10.69 -0.07 -14.39
CA ARG A 26 -9.55 -0.61 -15.18
C ARG A 26 -9.48 -0.06 -16.61
N HIS A 27 -9.90 1.16 -16.87
CA HIS A 27 -9.55 1.86 -18.11
C HIS A 27 -8.06 2.17 -18.23
N CYS A 28 -7.30 2.06 -17.16
CA CYS A 28 -5.86 1.88 -17.21
C CYS A 28 -5.55 0.38 -17.13
N LYS A 29 -5.44 -0.30 -18.26
CA LYS A 29 -4.88 -1.67 -18.33
C LYS A 29 -3.50 -1.76 -17.67
N ASP A 30 -2.85 -0.63 -17.43
CA ASP A 30 -1.56 -0.44 -16.79
C ASP A 30 -1.63 0.29 -15.45
N GLY A 31 -2.78 0.32 -14.78
CA GLY A 31 -2.89 0.90 -13.44
C GLY A 31 -2.05 0.12 -12.42
N PRO A 32 -1.41 0.80 -11.44
CA PRO A 32 -0.59 0.12 -10.45
C PRO A 32 -1.44 -0.86 -9.64
N LYS A 33 -0.95 -2.09 -9.49
CA LYS A 33 -1.56 -3.07 -8.59
C LYS A 33 -1.43 -2.58 -7.16
N ILE A 34 -2.38 -2.93 -6.31
CA ILE A 34 -2.33 -2.54 -4.88
C ILE A 34 -1.00 -2.92 -4.20
N LYS A 35 -0.42 -4.05 -4.59
CA LYS A 35 0.90 -4.48 -4.10
C LYS A 35 2.01 -3.50 -4.51
N ASP A 36 1.96 -2.97 -5.72
CA ASP A 36 2.92 -1.98 -6.22
C ASP A 36 2.78 -0.66 -5.46
N VAL A 37 1.55 -0.23 -5.24
CA VAL A 37 1.26 0.98 -4.43
C VAL A 37 1.80 0.82 -3.01
N MET A 38 1.57 -0.34 -2.39
CA MET A 38 2.06 -0.62 -1.04
C MET A 38 3.59 -0.66 -0.98
N LEU A 39 4.25 -1.26 -1.97
CA LEU A 39 5.70 -1.29 -2.10
C LEU A 39 6.28 0.13 -2.15
N PHE A 40 5.83 0.95 -3.08
CA PHE A 40 6.31 2.33 -3.22
C PHE A 40 6.00 3.19 -1.99
N LYS A 41 4.79 3.09 -1.43
CA LYS A 41 4.41 3.79 -0.20
C LYS A 41 5.32 3.43 0.97
N THR A 42 5.69 2.16 1.11
CA THR A 42 6.58 1.69 2.16
C THR A 42 7.98 2.27 2.00
N ILE A 43 8.55 2.23 0.79
CA ILE A 43 9.86 2.81 0.51
C ILE A 43 9.84 4.33 0.69
N TYR A 44 8.80 5.00 0.19
CA TYR A 44 8.66 6.46 0.28
C TYR A 44 8.59 6.96 1.72
N LYS A 45 7.96 6.20 2.61
CA LYS A 45 7.86 6.54 4.04
C LYS A 45 9.11 6.20 4.85
N ALA A 46 9.99 5.37 4.31
CA ALA A 46 11.23 5.01 4.96
C ALA A 46 12.21 6.19 4.97
N GLU A 47 13.14 6.18 5.92
CA GLU A 47 14.17 7.21 6.04
C GLU A 47 15.00 7.29 4.74
N ASN A 48 15.20 8.51 4.26
CA ASN A 48 15.87 8.78 2.97
C ASN A 48 15.25 8.05 1.75
N HIS A 49 13.97 7.66 1.84
CA HIS A 49 13.26 6.89 0.80
C HIS A 49 13.99 5.60 0.40
N GLN A 50 14.58 4.92 1.40
CA GLN A 50 15.31 3.67 1.19
C GLN A 50 15.01 2.66 2.31
N ILE A 51 15.00 1.38 1.97
CA ILE A 51 14.70 0.29 2.88
C ILE A 51 15.43 -0.98 2.44
N THR A 52 15.78 -1.86 3.37
CA THR A 52 16.37 -3.15 3.01
C THR A 52 15.35 -4.11 2.42
N MET A 53 15.82 -5.06 1.63
CA MET A 53 14.99 -6.11 1.04
C MET A 53 14.23 -6.91 2.11
N SER A 54 14.89 -7.22 3.22
CA SER A 54 14.31 -8.01 4.31
C SER A 54 13.21 -7.26 5.05
N GLU A 55 13.44 -5.98 5.37
CA GLU A 55 12.42 -5.13 6.00
C GLU A 55 11.20 -4.96 5.10
N LEU A 56 11.42 -4.74 3.80
CA LEU A 56 10.34 -4.59 2.82
C LEU A 56 9.51 -5.88 2.71
N ALA A 57 10.16 -7.05 2.67
CA ALA A 57 9.48 -8.35 2.65
C ALA A 57 8.63 -8.56 3.91
N ASN A 58 9.17 -8.22 5.08
CA ASN A 58 8.46 -8.33 6.36
C ASN A 58 7.22 -7.41 6.40
N ILE A 59 7.37 -6.14 6.01
CA ILE A 59 6.26 -5.18 6.03
C ILE A 59 5.16 -5.58 5.04
N LEU A 60 5.54 -6.03 3.84
CA LEU A 60 4.57 -6.44 2.81
C LEU A 60 3.96 -7.84 3.08
N GLY A 61 4.52 -8.60 4.02
CA GLY A 61 4.07 -9.95 4.33
C GLY A 61 4.24 -10.93 3.16
N VAL A 62 5.31 -10.78 2.38
CA VAL A 62 5.63 -11.61 1.21
C VAL A 62 7.04 -12.20 1.31
N SER A 63 7.34 -13.20 0.49
CA SER A 63 8.68 -13.79 0.48
C SER A 63 9.73 -12.83 -0.11
N PRO A 64 11.00 -12.92 0.31
CA PRO A 64 12.11 -12.16 -0.29
C PRO A 64 12.22 -12.35 -1.81
N ALA A 65 11.93 -13.56 -2.31
CA ALA A 65 11.91 -13.83 -3.75
C ALA A 65 10.83 -13.03 -4.48
N ALA A 66 9.61 -12.92 -3.90
CA ALA A 66 8.54 -12.13 -4.46
C ALA A 66 8.90 -10.64 -4.50
N VAL A 67 9.48 -10.10 -3.42
CA VAL A 67 9.99 -8.72 -3.39
C VAL A 67 11.05 -8.51 -4.45
N SER A 68 12.01 -9.43 -4.58
CA SER A 68 13.08 -9.34 -5.58
C SER A 68 12.53 -9.24 -7.01
N GLN A 69 11.50 -10.03 -7.34
CA GLN A 69 10.84 -9.97 -8.65
C GLN A 69 10.12 -8.63 -8.87
N MET A 70 9.41 -8.13 -7.87
CA MET A 70 8.74 -6.83 -7.95
C MET A 70 9.75 -5.71 -8.20
N ILE A 71 10.84 -5.69 -7.45
CA ILE A 71 11.91 -4.69 -7.57
C ILE A 71 12.56 -4.75 -8.94
N ALA A 72 12.92 -5.93 -9.45
CA ALA A 72 13.54 -6.09 -10.76
C ALA A 72 12.67 -5.50 -11.89
N GLY A 73 11.34 -5.63 -11.79
CA GLY A 73 10.42 -5.01 -12.73
C GLY A 73 10.46 -3.49 -12.70
N PHE A 74 10.61 -2.89 -11.53
CA PHE A 74 10.68 -1.42 -11.36
C PHE A 74 12.08 -0.85 -11.63
N GLU A 75 13.14 -1.63 -11.37
CA GLU A 75 14.51 -1.26 -11.78
C GLU A 75 14.60 -1.12 -13.30
N LYS A 76 14.03 -2.07 -14.06
CA LYS A 76 13.95 -1.99 -15.53
C LYS A 76 13.22 -0.74 -16.04
N LYS A 77 12.26 -0.24 -15.26
CA LYS A 77 11.50 0.99 -15.58
C LYS A 77 12.20 2.27 -15.11
N GLY A 78 13.36 2.16 -14.45
CA GLY A 78 14.09 3.30 -13.89
C GLY A 78 13.39 3.97 -12.70
N LEU A 79 12.53 3.25 -11.98
CA LEU A 79 11.76 3.80 -10.85
C LEU A 79 12.37 3.46 -9.49
N LEU A 80 13.06 2.33 -9.39
CA LEU A 80 13.79 1.88 -8.21
C LEU A 80 15.25 1.61 -8.57
N GLN A 81 16.11 1.69 -7.57
CA GLN A 81 17.52 1.34 -7.68
C GLN A 81 18.00 0.65 -6.41
N ARG A 82 19.07 -0.14 -6.55
CA ARG A 82 19.80 -0.72 -5.41
C ARG A 82 20.97 0.18 -5.06
N VAL A 83 21.09 0.48 -3.78
CA VAL A 83 22.15 1.31 -3.24
C VAL A 83 22.87 0.55 -2.14
N HIS A 84 24.19 0.45 -2.23
CA HIS A 84 24.99 -0.16 -1.19
C HIS A 84 25.16 0.80 -0.01
N SER A 85 25.11 0.27 1.20
CA SER A 85 25.41 1.06 2.39
C SER A 85 26.86 1.54 2.36
N ASN A 86 27.07 2.80 2.75
CA ASN A 86 28.42 3.36 2.88
C ASN A 86 29.18 2.81 4.12
N THR A 87 28.44 2.28 5.11
CA THR A 87 29.02 1.78 6.37
C THR A 87 29.18 0.25 6.38
N ASP A 88 28.29 -0.47 5.67
CA ASP A 88 28.36 -1.94 5.53
C ASP A 88 28.05 -2.36 4.11
N ARG A 89 29.09 -2.77 3.38
CA ARG A 89 28.99 -3.23 1.98
C ARG A 89 28.10 -4.46 1.77
N ARG A 90 27.74 -5.16 2.84
CA ARG A 90 26.83 -6.32 2.78
C ARG A 90 25.38 -5.89 2.76
N THR A 91 25.09 -4.67 3.21
CA THR A 91 23.73 -4.15 3.26
C THR A 91 23.40 -3.43 1.96
N VAL A 92 22.33 -3.89 1.32
CA VAL A 92 21.78 -3.30 0.08
C VAL A 92 20.41 -2.71 0.39
N TYR A 93 20.26 -1.44 0.11
CA TYR A 93 18.99 -0.73 0.21
C TYR A 93 18.30 -0.68 -1.16
N ILE A 94 16.98 -0.72 -1.13
CA ILE A 94 16.12 -0.38 -2.25
C ILE A 94 15.67 1.05 -2.07
N GLN A 95 15.87 1.86 -3.08
CA GLN A 95 15.58 3.29 -3.06
C GLN A 95 14.73 3.68 -4.26
N ILE A 96 13.81 4.64 -4.07
CA ILE A 96 13.16 5.30 -5.20
C ILE A 96 14.19 6.19 -5.89
N VAL A 97 14.29 6.07 -7.22
CA VAL A 97 15.16 6.95 -8.01
C VAL A 97 14.73 8.39 -7.79
N PRO A 98 15.64 9.33 -7.46
CA PRO A 98 15.27 10.70 -7.11
C PRO A 98 14.36 11.37 -8.14
N GLU A 99 14.60 11.15 -9.42
CA GLU A 99 13.80 11.71 -10.53
C GLU A 99 12.38 11.11 -10.59
N ALA A 100 12.17 9.94 -9.99
CA ALA A 100 10.85 9.28 -9.93
C ALA A 100 10.02 9.72 -8.73
N ILE A 101 10.59 10.38 -7.73
CA ILE A 101 9.90 10.77 -6.49
C ILE A 101 8.71 11.68 -6.78
N ASP A 102 8.93 12.75 -7.55
CA ASP A 102 7.88 13.72 -7.89
C ASP A 102 6.74 13.08 -8.69
N MET A 103 7.07 12.21 -9.63
CA MET A 103 6.08 11.49 -10.41
C MET A 103 5.25 10.55 -9.52
N PHE A 104 5.91 9.87 -8.59
CA PHE A 104 5.25 9.00 -7.63
C PHE A 104 4.33 9.79 -6.70
N GLN A 105 4.80 10.92 -6.17
CA GLN A 105 4.01 11.78 -5.29
C GLN A 105 2.75 12.28 -6.00
N LYS A 106 2.85 12.80 -7.22
CA LYS A 106 1.71 13.26 -8.01
C LYS A 106 0.67 12.14 -8.25
N ARG A 107 1.13 10.91 -8.51
CA ARG A 107 0.23 9.74 -8.65
C ARG A 107 -0.45 9.38 -7.34
N MET A 108 0.30 9.40 -6.24
CA MET A 108 -0.26 9.16 -4.90
C MET A 108 -1.30 10.23 -4.54
N ASP A 109 -1.01 11.50 -4.77
CA ASP A 109 -1.92 12.61 -4.50
C ASP A 109 -3.24 12.47 -5.28
N SER A 110 -3.18 12.07 -6.53
CA SER A 110 -4.36 11.81 -7.35
C SER A 110 -5.22 10.65 -6.82
N HIS A 111 -4.61 9.55 -6.36
CA HIS A 111 -5.34 8.44 -5.75
C HIS A 111 -5.89 8.80 -4.36
N ILE A 112 -5.14 9.57 -3.60
CA ILE A 112 -5.49 9.99 -2.25
C ILE A 112 -6.63 11.03 -2.28
N ALA A 113 -6.68 11.90 -3.28
CA ALA A 113 -7.73 12.93 -3.40
C ALA A 113 -9.15 12.35 -3.32
N ASN A 114 -9.41 11.24 -4.01
CA ASN A 114 -10.70 10.57 -3.96
C ASN A 114 -11.00 9.99 -2.56
N VAL A 115 -9.98 9.51 -1.87
CA VAL A 115 -10.12 8.99 -0.49
C VAL A 115 -10.39 10.15 0.47
N TYR A 116 -9.69 11.28 0.34
CA TYR A 116 -9.96 12.47 1.16
C TYR A 116 -11.36 12.99 0.97
N HIS A 117 -11.86 13.05 -0.27
CA HIS A 117 -13.23 13.44 -0.53
C HIS A 117 -14.26 12.55 0.19
N TYR A 118 -14.00 11.24 0.23
CA TYR A 118 -14.82 10.31 1.00
C TYR A 118 -14.71 10.54 2.52
N LEU A 119 -13.50 10.78 3.04
CA LEU A 119 -13.28 11.04 4.45
C LEU A 119 -13.93 12.38 4.89
N ASP A 120 -13.91 13.40 4.03
CA ASP A 120 -14.60 14.67 4.26
C ASP A 120 -16.12 14.47 4.30
N TYR A 121 -16.67 13.60 3.44
CA TYR A 121 -18.08 13.22 3.48
C TYR A 121 -18.47 12.55 4.80
N LEU A 122 -17.62 11.68 5.35
CA LEU A 122 -17.87 11.05 6.66
C LEU A 122 -17.83 12.04 7.81
N GLY A 123 -17.02 13.08 7.72
CA GLY A 123 -16.78 14.03 8.79
C GLY A 123 -15.87 13.51 9.90
N THR A 124 -15.48 14.42 10.79
CA THR A 124 -14.42 14.16 11.79
C THR A 124 -14.78 13.05 12.79
N SER A 125 -16.05 13.01 13.24
CA SER A 125 -16.50 12.02 14.22
C SER A 125 -16.42 10.59 13.68
N ASP A 126 -16.99 10.37 12.49
CA ASP A 126 -17.03 9.05 11.88
C ASP A 126 -15.65 8.60 11.40
N CYS A 127 -14.81 9.51 10.95
CA CYS A 127 -13.41 9.23 10.67
C CYS A 127 -12.64 8.75 11.91
N ALA A 128 -12.93 9.31 13.10
CA ALA A 128 -12.31 8.86 14.34
C ALA A 128 -12.76 7.42 14.69
N HIS A 129 -14.05 7.13 14.59
CA HIS A 129 -14.59 5.79 14.79
C HIS A 129 -14.04 4.79 13.79
N LEU A 130 -14.00 5.15 12.51
CA LEU A 130 -13.43 4.32 11.44
C LEU A 130 -11.96 4.01 11.70
N ARG A 131 -11.17 4.99 12.11
CA ARG A 131 -9.76 4.81 12.49
C ARG A 131 -9.63 3.73 13.57
N ASP A 132 -10.45 3.81 14.62
CA ASP A 132 -10.36 2.90 15.77
C ASP A 132 -10.81 1.48 15.40
N ILE A 133 -11.82 1.36 14.54
CA ILE A 133 -12.26 0.08 13.96
C ILE A 133 -11.14 -0.52 13.11
N LEU A 134 -10.53 0.26 12.22
CA LEU A 134 -9.44 -0.22 11.36
C LEU A 134 -8.21 -0.68 12.17
N LYS A 135 -7.86 0.03 13.27
CA LYS A 135 -6.79 -0.39 14.17
C LYS A 135 -7.09 -1.73 14.83
N LYS A 136 -8.31 -1.92 15.36
CA LYS A 136 -8.74 -3.19 15.96
C LYS A 136 -8.71 -4.32 14.93
N THR A 137 -9.18 -4.06 13.72
CA THR A 137 -9.17 -5.06 12.63
C THR A 137 -7.74 -5.45 12.22
N ALA A 138 -6.84 -4.48 12.10
CA ALA A 138 -5.44 -4.76 11.79
C ALA A 138 -4.78 -5.61 12.88
N HIS A 139 -5.00 -5.25 14.14
CA HIS A 139 -4.48 -6.02 15.29
C HIS A 139 -5.01 -7.47 15.31
N TYR A 140 -6.31 -7.67 15.10
CA TYR A 140 -6.91 -8.99 14.99
C TYR A 140 -6.27 -9.83 13.88
N MET A 141 -6.02 -9.23 12.71
CA MET A 141 -5.38 -9.91 11.59
C MET A 141 -3.92 -10.27 11.87
N GLU A 142 -3.20 -9.46 12.66
CA GLU A 142 -1.82 -9.73 13.06
C GLU A 142 -1.73 -10.91 14.04
N GLU A 143 -2.62 -10.96 15.02
CA GLU A 143 -2.67 -12.05 16.02
C GLU A 143 -3.10 -13.39 15.41
N ASN A 144 -3.89 -13.38 14.34
CA ASN A 144 -4.44 -14.58 13.70
C ASN A 144 -3.74 -14.93 12.37
N LYS A 145 -2.54 -14.41 12.13
CA LYS A 145 -1.68 -14.89 11.02
C LYS A 145 -1.27 -16.34 11.29
N LYS A 146 -1.88 -17.28 10.55
CA LYS A 146 -1.44 -18.68 10.47
C LYS A 146 -0.39 -18.84 9.39
#